data_9f742d57da8b69b2c20df93faa2eb79c
#
_entry.id   9f742d57da8b69b2c20df93faa2eb79c
#
_cell.length_a   1.000
_cell.length_b   1.000
_cell.length_c   1.000
_cell.angle_alpha   90.00
_cell.angle_beta   90.00
_cell.angle_gamma   90.00
#
_symmetry.space_group_name_H-M   'P 1'
#
loop_
_entity.id
_entity.type
_entity.pdbx_description
1 polymer ?
#
loop_
_entity_poly.entity_id
_entity_poly.type
_entity_poly.pdbx_seq_one_letter_code
_entity_poly.pdbx_strand_id
1 'polypeptide(L)'
;ERERILIPVSNRENVGELIALSTAVSPARKPPELYALRALDNRTEDLDARKRAAALLETAASAAAATDNYLHPLLRYDVNIVNAVMGVVREHRITDLVMGMHRAKAEPAGLGRTLSELLHHCNVTTLIYQPRQPLQTLRRHVVIVPRKAEQEAGFQSWLRRVRDLGRNTGAKLA
;
A
#
# COMPACT_ATOMS: atom_id res chain seq x y z
N GLU A 1 -17.72 3.94 -8.02
CA GLU A 1 -17.37 2.79 -7.19
C GLU A 1 -16.45 3.25 -6.07
N ARG A 2 -16.51 2.61 -4.89
CA ARG A 2 -15.63 2.94 -3.76
C ARG A 2 -14.29 2.26 -3.96
N GLU A 3 -13.20 2.98 -3.73
CA GLU A 3 -11.87 2.42 -3.83
C GLU A 3 -11.60 1.45 -2.68
N ARG A 4 -10.96 0.33 -3.00
CA ARG A 4 -10.56 -0.70 -2.05
C ARG A 4 -9.06 -0.86 -2.13
N ILE A 5 -8.38 -0.42 -1.10
CA ILE A 5 -6.93 -0.36 -1.06
C ILE A 5 -6.39 -1.44 -0.16
N LEU A 6 -5.56 -2.31 -0.71
CA LEU A 6 -4.84 -3.35 0.02
C LEU A 6 -3.44 -2.86 0.39
N ILE A 7 -3.08 -3.03 1.64
CA ILE A 7 -1.80 -2.64 2.22
C ILE A 7 -1.17 -3.88 2.86
N PRO A 8 -0.27 -4.59 2.16
CA PRO A 8 0.53 -5.62 2.78
C PRO A 8 1.46 -5.00 3.83
N VAL A 9 1.38 -5.48 5.07
CA VAL A 9 2.13 -4.94 6.20
C VAL A 9 3.16 -5.94 6.69
N SER A 10 4.41 -5.51 6.81
CA SER A 10 5.51 -6.34 7.27
C SER A 10 6.30 -5.70 8.42
N ASN A 11 6.26 -4.38 8.52
CA ASN A 11 7.03 -3.60 9.46
C ASN A 11 6.16 -2.51 10.12
N ARG A 12 6.30 -2.37 11.41
CA ARG A 12 5.58 -1.41 12.24
C ARG A 12 5.92 0.06 11.91
N GLU A 13 7.17 0.30 11.51
CA GLU A 13 7.68 1.66 11.27
C GLU A 13 7.00 2.36 10.08
N ASN A 14 6.59 1.60 9.06
CA ASN A 14 6.06 2.16 7.83
C ASN A 14 4.52 2.12 7.74
N VAL A 15 3.86 1.42 8.65
CA VAL A 15 2.41 1.19 8.58
C VAL A 15 1.64 2.51 8.55
N GLY A 16 1.97 3.44 9.43
CA GLY A 16 1.30 4.74 9.50
C GLY A 16 1.43 5.54 8.20
N GLU A 17 2.62 5.55 7.60
CA GLU A 17 2.89 6.26 6.35
C GLU A 17 2.20 5.60 5.14
N LEU A 18 2.11 4.28 5.10
CA LEU A 18 1.37 3.57 4.05
C LEU A 18 -0.13 3.88 4.11
N ILE A 19 -0.69 3.97 5.31
CA ILE A 19 -2.09 4.35 5.53
C ILE A 19 -2.30 5.83 5.16
N ALA A 20 -1.40 6.71 5.57
CA ALA A 20 -1.46 8.13 5.21
C ALA A 20 -1.41 8.33 3.69
N LEU A 21 -0.54 7.62 2.99
CA LEU A 21 -0.51 7.65 1.53
C LEU A 21 -1.81 7.12 0.93
N SER A 22 -2.30 5.98 1.38
CA SER A 22 -3.53 5.35 0.88
C SER A 22 -4.73 6.29 0.99
N THR A 23 -4.82 7.03 2.08
CA THR A 23 -5.86 8.04 2.29
C THR A 23 -5.63 9.27 1.39
N ALA A 24 -4.38 9.74 1.29
CA ALA A 24 -4.04 10.94 0.54
C ALA A 24 -4.22 10.80 -0.99
N VAL A 25 -4.07 9.59 -1.54
CA VAL A 25 -4.29 9.32 -2.98
C VAL A 25 -5.75 9.06 -3.34
N SER A 26 -6.65 9.07 -2.37
CA SER A 26 -8.07 8.78 -2.56
C SER A 26 -8.91 10.06 -2.55
N PRO A 27 -10.09 10.06 -3.22
CA PRO A 27 -10.96 11.23 -3.24
C PRO A 27 -11.46 11.59 -1.82
N ALA A 28 -11.28 12.83 -1.39
CA ALA A 28 -11.66 13.30 -0.05
C ALA A 28 -13.15 13.10 0.28
N ARG A 29 -14.02 13.20 -0.73
CA ARG A 29 -15.48 13.04 -0.55
C ARG A 29 -15.93 11.58 -0.45
N LYS A 30 -15.07 10.63 -0.74
CA LYS A 30 -15.38 9.21 -0.77
C LYS A 30 -14.19 8.44 -0.23
N PRO A 31 -14.06 8.36 1.10
CA PRO A 31 -12.92 7.69 1.71
C PRO A 31 -12.83 6.23 1.26
N PRO A 32 -11.63 5.70 1.06
CA PRO A 32 -11.44 4.33 0.60
C PRO A 32 -11.83 3.31 1.67
N GLU A 33 -12.07 2.07 1.24
CA GLU A 33 -12.05 0.92 2.13
C GLU A 33 -10.61 0.43 2.24
N LEU A 34 -10.05 0.43 3.44
CA LEU A 34 -8.68 0.01 3.69
C LEU A 34 -8.63 -1.44 4.17
N TYR A 35 -7.69 -2.18 3.64
CA TYR A 35 -7.41 -3.57 4.02
C TYR A 35 -5.93 -3.69 4.34
N ALA A 36 -5.59 -4.13 5.56
CA ALA A 36 -4.22 -4.46 5.91
C ALA A 36 -4.04 -5.97 5.90
N LEU A 37 -3.06 -6.46 5.16
CA LEU A 37 -2.76 -7.88 5.05
C LEU A 37 -1.44 -8.22 5.72
N ARG A 38 -1.47 -9.15 6.66
CA ARG A 38 -0.30 -9.86 7.15
C ARG A 38 -0.37 -11.32 6.73
N ALA A 39 0.62 -11.79 6.00
CA ALA A 39 0.78 -13.20 5.67
C ALA A 39 1.79 -13.84 6.63
N LEU A 40 1.45 -15.05 7.12
CA LEU A 40 2.32 -15.91 7.91
C LEU A 40 2.56 -17.21 7.17
N ASP A 41 3.77 -17.75 7.30
CA ASP A 41 4.07 -19.09 6.81
C ASP A 41 3.33 -20.13 7.68
N ASN A 42 2.49 -20.93 7.03
CA ASN A 42 1.70 -21.97 7.70
C ASN A 42 2.52 -23.16 8.17
N ARG A 43 3.79 -23.26 7.74
CA ARG A 43 4.70 -24.32 8.17
C ARG A 43 5.28 -24.11 9.57
N THR A 44 5.14 -22.91 10.10
CA THR A 44 5.68 -22.55 11.42
C THR A 44 4.54 -22.34 12.40
N GLU A 45 4.34 -23.28 13.33
CA GLU A 45 3.45 -23.09 14.49
C GLU A 45 4.12 -22.19 15.54
N ASP A 46 4.38 -20.94 15.17
CA ASP A 46 4.98 -19.95 16.06
C ASP A 46 3.88 -19.04 16.65
N LEU A 47 3.54 -19.32 17.90
CA LEU A 47 2.55 -18.52 18.64
C LEU A 47 2.98 -17.06 18.78
N ASP A 48 4.29 -16.80 18.87
CA ASP A 48 4.82 -15.44 18.96
C ASP A 48 4.74 -14.71 17.62
N ALA A 49 4.90 -15.42 16.50
CA ALA A 49 4.67 -14.85 15.18
C ALA A 49 3.21 -14.42 14.99
N ARG A 50 2.25 -15.22 15.49
CA ARG A 50 0.83 -14.85 15.49
C ARG A 50 0.55 -13.61 16.33
N LYS A 51 1.11 -13.53 17.52
CA LYS A 51 0.97 -12.36 18.41
C LYS A 51 1.56 -11.10 17.77
N ARG A 52 2.76 -11.20 17.19
CA ARG A 52 3.39 -10.10 16.47
C ARG A 52 2.56 -9.65 15.26
N ALA A 53 1.99 -10.59 14.52
CA ALA A 53 1.11 -10.30 13.38
C ALA A 53 -0.17 -9.57 13.82
N ALA A 54 -0.82 -10.04 14.89
CA ALA A 54 -2.01 -9.40 15.45
C ALA A 54 -1.69 -7.97 15.94
N ALA A 55 -0.59 -7.77 16.66
CA ALA A 55 -0.16 -6.45 17.13
C ALA A 55 0.16 -5.49 15.98
N LEU A 56 0.71 -5.98 14.87
CA LEU A 56 0.97 -5.20 13.67
C LEU A 56 -0.33 -4.76 12.99
N LEU A 57 -1.30 -5.65 12.86
CA LEU A 57 -2.61 -5.36 12.30
C LEU A 57 -3.41 -4.38 13.19
N GLU A 58 -3.29 -4.50 14.51
CA GLU A 58 -3.88 -3.57 15.45
C GLU A 58 -3.25 -2.16 15.34
N THR A 59 -1.93 -2.10 15.15
CA THR A 59 -1.23 -0.84 14.87
C THR A 59 -1.76 -0.20 13.58
N ALA A 60 -2.00 -0.99 12.53
CA ALA A 60 -2.57 -0.51 11.28
C ALA A 60 -3.99 0.02 11.48
N ALA A 61 -4.83 -0.71 12.20
CA ALA A 61 -6.21 -0.30 12.49
C ALA A 61 -6.24 1.01 13.30
N SER A 62 -5.37 1.15 14.31
CA SER A 62 -5.23 2.37 15.12
C SER A 62 -4.78 3.57 14.29
N ALA A 63 -3.83 3.37 13.37
CA ALA A 63 -3.36 4.43 12.47
C ALA A 63 -4.46 4.89 11.49
N ALA A 64 -5.28 3.97 10.99
CA ALA A 64 -6.43 4.32 10.16
C ALA A 64 -7.51 5.08 10.95
N ALA A 65 -7.82 4.63 12.16
CA ALA A 65 -8.80 5.28 13.04
C ALA A 65 -8.38 6.72 13.41
N ALA A 66 -7.09 6.98 13.54
CA ALA A 66 -6.55 8.33 13.79
C ALA A 66 -6.85 9.33 12.65
N THR A 67 -7.21 8.85 11.48
CA THR A 67 -7.61 9.64 10.30
C THR A 67 -9.09 9.43 9.91
N ASP A 68 -9.92 9.02 10.86
CA ASP A 68 -11.35 8.71 10.65
C ASP A 68 -11.62 7.69 9.54
N ASN A 69 -10.68 6.77 9.33
CA ASN A 69 -10.86 5.68 8.38
C ASN A 69 -11.01 4.34 9.10
N TYR A 70 -11.83 3.48 8.52
CA TYR A 70 -11.94 2.10 8.95
C TYR A 70 -11.01 1.20 8.13
N LEU A 71 -10.30 0.30 8.81
CA LEU A 71 -9.39 -0.65 8.19
C LEU A 71 -9.80 -2.07 8.56
N HIS A 72 -9.89 -2.93 7.55
CA HIS A 72 -10.14 -4.36 7.69
C HIS A 72 -8.81 -5.10 7.89
N PRO A 73 -8.53 -5.64 9.09
CA PRO A 73 -7.33 -6.43 9.31
C PRO A 73 -7.51 -7.84 8.72
N LEU A 74 -6.56 -8.28 7.93
CA LEU A 74 -6.54 -9.61 7.31
C LEU A 74 -5.26 -10.35 7.70
N LEU A 75 -5.43 -11.51 8.34
CA LEU A 75 -4.36 -12.47 8.59
C LEU A 75 -4.55 -13.66 7.66
N ARG A 76 -3.51 -13.97 6.88
CA ARG A 76 -3.52 -15.10 5.96
C ARG A 76 -2.35 -16.03 6.27
N TYR A 77 -2.57 -17.31 6.08
CA TYR A 77 -1.55 -18.34 6.18
C TYR A 77 -1.22 -18.82 4.77
N ASP A 78 -0.06 -18.47 4.29
CA ASP A 78 0.43 -18.87 2.96
C ASP A 78 1.96 -18.90 2.96
N VAL A 79 2.52 -19.88 2.28
CA VAL A 79 3.97 -20.00 2.10
C VAL A 79 4.50 -18.87 1.20
N ASN A 80 3.65 -18.36 0.30
CA ASN A 80 4.00 -17.33 -0.65
C ASN A 80 3.13 -16.08 -0.48
N ILE A 81 3.77 -14.98 -0.09
CA ILE A 81 3.10 -13.68 0.07
C ILE A 81 2.40 -13.19 -1.21
N VAL A 82 2.93 -13.51 -2.39
CA VAL A 82 2.31 -13.15 -3.69
C VAL A 82 0.95 -13.82 -3.82
N ASN A 83 0.86 -15.12 -3.49
CA ASN A 83 -0.41 -15.86 -3.51
C ASN A 83 -1.41 -15.28 -2.51
N ALA A 84 -0.97 -14.96 -1.30
CA ALA A 84 -1.82 -14.34 -0.29
C ALA A 84 -2.40 -13.00 -0.78
N VAL A 85 -1.56 -12.13 -1.35
CA VAL A 85 -1.98 -10.84 -1.92
C VAL A 85 -2.96 -11.05 -3.07
N MET A 86 -2.63 -11.91 -4.03
CA MET A 86 -3.48 -12.19 -5.20
C MET A 86 -4.84 -12.79 -4.81
N GLY A 87 -4.87 -13.63 -3.77
CA GLY A 87 -6.09 -14.16 -3.19
C GLY A 87 -7.00 -13.05 -2.66
N VAL A 88 -6.45 -12.18 -1.83
CA VAL A 88 -7.18 -11.04 -1.25
C VAL A 88 -7.64 -10.05 -2.33
N VAL A 89 -6.80 -9.77 -3.33
CA VAL A 89 -7.16 -8.88 -4.46
C VAL A 89 -8.43 -9.36 -5.16
N ARG A 90 -8.54 -10.65 -5.41
CA ARG A 90 -9.72 -11.25 -6.06
C ARG A 90 -10.93 -11.31 -5.12
N GLU A 91 -10.73 -11.79 -3.90
CA GLU A 91 -11.79 -12.01 -2.91
C GLU A 91 -12.50 -10.70 -2.54
N HIS A 92 -11.74 -9.65 -2.28
CA HIS A 92 -12.24 -8.35 -1.84
C HIS A 92 -12.40 -7.33 -2.98
N ARG A 93 -12.15 -7.74 -4.25
CA ARG A 93 -12.20 -6.84 -5.42
C ARG A 93 -11.38 -5.57 -5.19
N ILE A 94 -10.14 -5.76 -4.77
CA ILE A 94 -9.21 -4.66 -4.52
C ILE A 94 -8.97 -3.87 -5.81
N THR A 95 -9.00 -2.56 -5.71
CA THR A 95 -8.76 -1.65 -6.84
C THR A 95 -7.33 -1.14 -6.88
N ASP A 96 -6.69 -1.04 -5.71
CA ASP A 96 -5.36 -0.49 -5.55
C ASP A 96 -4.54 -1.29 -4.54
N LEU A 97 -3.25 -1.41 -4.81
CA LEU A 97 -2.27 -2.03 -3.94
C LEU A 97 -1.24 -0.97 -3.51
N VAL A 98 -1.05 -0.77 -2.22
CA VAL A 98 -0.04 0.14 -1.67
C VAL A 98 1.01 -0.65 -0.93
N MET A 99 2.24 -0.63 -1.41
CA MET A 99 3.33 -1.41 -0.86
C MET A 99 4.46 -0.53 -0.36
N GLY A 100 4.94 -0.85 0.84
CA GLY A 100 6.16 -0.26 1.38
C GLY A 100 7.40 -0.90 0.77
N MET A 101 8.37 -0.07 0.38
CA MET A 101 9.68 -0.53 -0.01
C MET A 101 10.66 -0.40 1.15
N HIS A 102 11.29 -1.51 1.52
CA HIS A 102 12.39 -1.52 2.50
C HIS A 102 13.72 -1.42 1.77
N ARG A 103 14.62 -0.63 2.33
CA ARG A 103 16.02 -0.66 1.91
C ARG A 103 16.67 -1.91 2.50
N ALA A 104 16.73 -2.99 1.75
CA ALA A 104 17.65 -4.08 2.07
C ALA A 104 19.08 -3.53 1.97
N LYS A 105 19.86 -3.65 3.04
CA LYS A 105 21.23 -3.15 3.12
C LYS A 105 22.22 -3.80 2.12
N ALA A 106 21.80 -4.81 1.37
CA ALA A 106 22.68 -5.67 0.59
C ALA A 106 22.18 -6.04 -0.82
N GLU A 107 21.04 -5.52 -1.30
CA GLU A 107 20.63 -5.83 -2.67
C GLU A 107 20.99 -4.71 -3.64
N PRO A 108 21.48 -5.05 -4.85
CA PRO A 108 21.67 -4.08 -5.91
C PRO A 108 20.32 -3.40 -6.23
N ALA A 109 20.37 -2.14 -6.66
CA ALA A 109 19.22 -1.30 -6.93
C ALA A 109 18.16 -2.01 -7.77
N GLY A 110 17.11 -2.53 -7.12
CA GLY A 110 16.00 -3.24 -7.75
C GLY A 110 14.79 -3.27 -6.83
N LEU A 111 13.64 -3.59 -7.40
CA LEU A 111 12.34 -3.62 -6.70
C LEU A 111 12.19 -4.80 -5.73
N GLY A 112 13.17 -5.68 -5.66
CA GLY A 112 13.05 -6.94 -4.92
C GLY A 112 12.13 -7.97 -5.62
N ARG A 113 12.41 -9.25 -5.35
CA ARG A 113 11.73 -10.36 -6.04
C ARG A 113 10.22 -10.35 -5.85
N THR A 114 9.76 -10.22 -4.62
CA THR A 114 8.32 -10.24 -4.28
C THR A 114 7.55 -9.14 -4.99
N LEU A 115 8.10 -7.93 -5.03
CA LEU A 115 7.46 -6.80 -5.67
C LEU A 115 7.44 -6.97 -7.20
N SER A 116 8.51 -7.45 -7.79
CA SER A 116 8.55 -7.76 -9.22
C SER A 116 7.52 -8.82 -9.60
N GLU A 117 7.39 -9.89 -8.82
CA GLU A 117 6.38 -10.93 -9.04
C GLU A 117 4.95 -10.36 -8.93
N LEU A 118 4.69 -9.52 -7.94
CA LEU A 118 3.38 -8.87 -7.79
C LEU A 118 3.04 -7.96 -8.98
N LEU A 119 3.99 -7.16 -9.45
CA LEU A 119 3.79 -6.28 -10.61
C LEU A 119 3.49 -7.06 -11.89
N HIS A 120 4.03 -8.27 -12.03
CA HIS A 120 3.74 -9.13 -13.18
C HIS A 120 2.37 -9.80 -13.13
N HIS A 121 1.85 -10.08 -11.94
CA HIS A 121 0.63 -10.87 -11.77
C HIS A 121 -0.58 -10.07 -11.32
N CYS A 122 -0.39 -8.84 -10.85
CA CYS A 122 -1.44 -8.02 -10.27
C CYS A 122 -1.91 -6.93 -11.24
N ASN A 123 -3.15 -7.03 -11.71
CA ASN A 123 -3.75 -6.07 -12.65
C ASN A 123 -4.53 -4.96 -11.93
N VAL A 124 -4.01 -4.46 -10.82
CA VAL A 124 -4.57 -3.32 -10.09
C VAL A 124 -3.57 -2.18 -10.03
N THR A 125 -4.05 -0.97 -9.82
CA THR A 125 -3.15 0.17 -9.61
C THR A 125 -2.23 -0.11 -8.44
N THR A 126 -0.92 -0.11 -8.68
CA THR A 126 0.07 -0.42 -7.63
C THR A 126 0.92 0.81 -7.34
N LEU A 127 0.91 1.23 -6.08
CA LEU A 127 1.76 2.29 -5.56
C LEU A 127 2.86 1.67 -4.71
N ILE A 128 4.09 2.03 -5.02
CA ILE A 128 5.28 1.60 -4.27
C ILE A 128 5.79 2.81 -3.53
N TYR A 129 5.83 2.73 -2.20
CA TYR A 129 6.16 3.87 -1.36
C TYR A 129 7.36 3.59 -0.47
N GLN A 130 8.33 4.48 -0.51
CA GLN A 130 9.47 4.50 0.39
C GLN A 130 9.45 5.78 1.21
N PRO A 131 8.85 5.79 2.41
CA PRO A 131 8.80 6.98 3.25
C PRO A 131 10.21 7.35 3.74
N ARG A 132 10.54 8.63 3.64
CA ARG A 132 11.78 9.22 4.17
C ARG A 132 11.51 10.20 5.28
N GLN A 133 10.34 10.80 5.24
CA GLN A 133 9.82 11.73 6.23
C GLN A 133 8.28 11.63 6.19
N PRO A 134 7.57 12.10 7.21
CA PRO A 134 6.12 12.06 7.22
C PRO A 134 5.52 12.76 6.00
N LEU A 135 4.58 12.09 5.32
CA LEU A 135 3.94 12.56 4.08
C LEU A 135 3.37 13.99 4.24
N GLN A 136 2.77 14.27 5.39
CA GLN A 136 2.13 15.55 5.69
C GLN A 136 3.12 16.72 5.85
N THR A 137 4.42 16.44 6.01
CA THR A 137 5.46 17.47 6.09
C THR A 137 5.98 17.91 4.73
N LEU A 138 5.61 17.20 3.67
CA LEU A 138 6.02 17.50 2.31
C LEU A 138 5.27 18.74 1.79
N ARG A 139 6.01 19.71 1.27
CA ARG A 139 5.46 20.95 0.70
C ARG A 139 5.38 20.93 -0.82
N ARG A 140 6.04 19.98 -1.45
CA ARG A 140 6.09 19.81 -2.90
C ARG A 140 6.19 18.33 -3.26
N HIS A 141 5.40 17.95 -4.27
CA HIS A 141 5.52 16.68 -4.96
C HIS A 141 6.01 16.96 -6.38
N VAL A 142 7.10 16.32 -6.77
CA VAL A 142 7.60 16.37 -8.15
C VAL A 142 7.18 15.08 -8.85
N VAL A 143 6.47 15.22 -9.95
CA VAL A 143 5.95 14.09 -10.72
C VAL A 143 6.77 13.93 -11.99
N ILE A 144 7.46 12.80 -12.11
CA ILE A 144 8.22 12.45 -13.31
C ILE A 144 7.35 11.54 -14.17
N VAL A 145 6.94 12.04 -15.32
CA VAL A 145 6.08 11.32 -16.26
C VAL A 145 6.96 10.71 -17.37
N PRO A 146 6.97 9.37 -17.54
CA PRO A 146 7.70 8.73 -18.63
C PRO A 146 7.18 9.21 -20.00
N ARG A 147 8.05 9.16 -20.99
CA ARG A 147 7.64 9.45 -22.38
C ARG A 147 6.56 8.47 -22.82
N LYS A 148 5.52 8.98 -23.48
CA LYS A 148 4.37 8.21 -23.96
C LYS A 148 3.52 7.55 -22.87
N ALA A 149 3.65 7.99 -21.61
CA ALA A 149 2.84 7.46 -20.51
C ALA A 149 1.33 7.62 -20.76
N GLU A 150 0.93 8.65 -21.52
CA GLU A 150 -0.45 8.90 -21.93
C GLU A 150 -1.06 7.80 -22.80
N GLN A 151 -0.22 6.92 -23.38
CA GLN A 151 -0.65 5.78 -24.19
C GLN A 151 -0.91 4.52 -23.34
N GLU A 152 -0.48 4.53 -22.07
CA GLU A 152 -0.67 3.42 -21.17
C GLU A 152 -2.10 3.35 -20.62
N ALA A 153 -2.68 2.16 -20.60
CA ALA A 153 -4.07 1.96 -20.15
C ALA A 153 -4.34 2.48 -18.72
N GLY A 154 -3.35 2.44 -17.84
CA GLY A 154 -3.43 2.91 -16.45
C GLY A 154 -3.21 4.41 -16.26
N PHE A 155 -2.83 5.16 -17.29
CA PHE A 155 -2.38 6.57 -17.17
C PHE A 155 -3.40 7.46 -16.44
N GLN A 156 -4.65 7.43 -16.84
CA GLN A 156 -5.71 8.25 -16.22
C GLN A 156 -5.95 7.87 -14.76
N SER A 157 -5.75 6.62 -14.41
CA SER A 157 -5.93 6.13 -13.04
C SER A 157 -4.83 6.68 -12.12
N TRP A 158 -3.56 6.53 -12.47
CA TRP A 158 -2.48 7.02 -11.62
C TRP A 158 -2.41 8.56 -11.61
N LEU A 159 -2.73 9.23 -12.70
CA LEU A 159 -2.78 10.69 -12.75
C LEU A 159 -3.81 11.25 -11.76
N ARG A 160 -4.97 10.57 -11.64
CA ARG A 160 -5.98 10.90 -10.63
C ARG A 160 -5.41 10.77 -9.22
N ARG A 161 -4.67 9.68 -8.92
CA ARG A 161 -4.01 9.46 -7.63
C ARG A 161 -3.05 10.58 -7.28
N VAL A 162 -2.22 10.99 -8.22
CA VAL A 162 -1.28 12.10 -8.05
C VAL A 162 -2.01 13.42 -7.76
N ARG A 163 -3.09 13.69 -8.49
CA ARG A 163 -3.90 14.90 -8.27
C ARG A 163 -4.55 14.90 -6.89
N ASP A 164 -5.11 13.77 -6.46
CA ASP A 164 -5.74 13.65 -5.15
C ASP A 164 -4.67 13.75 -4.03
N LEU A 165 -3.48 13.19 -4.22
CA LEU A 165 -2.33 13.37 -3.33
C LEU A 165 -2.02 14.85 -3.12
N GLY A 166 -1.86 15.62 -4.21
CA GLY A 166 -1.59 17.05 -4.10
C GLY A 166 -2.69 17.83 -3.37
N ARG A 167 -3.95 17.50 -3.65
CA ARG A 167 -5.11 18.14 -2.98
C ARG A 167 -5.15 17.82 -1.50
N ASN A 168 -5.00 16.56 -1.13
CA ASN A 168 -5.20 16.08 0.24
C ASN A 168 -4.01 16.42 1.15
N THR A 169 -2.81 16.56 0.60
CA THR A 169 -1.63 16.99 1.35
C THR A 169 -1.44 18.52 1.37
N GLY A 170 -2.11 19.23 0.47
CA GLY A 170 -1.89 20.68 0.28
C GLY A 170 -0.52 21.03 -0.32
N ALA A 171 0.26 20.01 -0.72
CA ALA A 171 1.57 20.22 -1.32
C ALA A 171 1.45 20.63 -2.79
N LYS A 172 2.39 21.47 -3.25
CA LYS A 172 2.45 21.87 -4.68
C LYS A 172 2.83 20.66 -5.53
N LEU A 173 2.12 20.46 -6.63
CA LEU A 173 2.51 19.54 -7.69
C LEU A 173 3.37 20.26 -8.73
N ALA A 174 4.49 19.63 -9.14
CA ALA A 174 5.38 20.12 -10.17
C ALA A 174 5.79 19.00 -11.14
#